data_33e683580ed72c7b1db44830988cac2d
#
_entry.id   33e683580ed72c7b1db44830988cac2d
#
_cell.length_a   1.000
_cell.length_b   1.000
_cell.length_c   1.000
_cell.angle_alpha   90.00
_cell.angle_beta   90.00
_cell.angle_gamma   90.00
#
_symmetry.space_group_name_H-M   'P 1'
#
loop_
_entity.id
_entity.type
_entity.pdbx_description
1 polymer ?
#
loop_
_entity_poly.entity_id
_entity_poly.type
_entity_poly.pdbx_seq_one_letter_code
_entity_poly.pdbx_strand_id
1 'polypeptide(L)'
;MNGTCIDRTPPCINRAASVWETLQHFHPSRIGHGVRSAEDERLLDFLKKENIHLEVCPTSNVQTNVVNTIQDHPADKIFRHGVSMSINCDAKTISPVTLSSEYALLEKTFNWNKEHFLHCNLQAINHAFCEPSLKEKIRQQLITAYTAAG
;
A
#
# COMPACT_ATOMS: atom_id res chain seq x y z
N MET A 1 -30.45 -23.38 -23.34
CA MET A 1 -29.42 -24.00 -22.46
C MET A 1 -28.49 -22.88 -22.02
N ASN A 2 -28.75 -22.34 -20.85
CA ASN A 2 -28.01 -21.19 -20.34
C ASN A 2 -26.80 -21.70 -19.54
N GLY A 3 -25.63 -21.65 -20.18
CA GLY A 3 -24.37 -21.94 -19.52
C GLY A 3 -23.98 -20.79 -18.56
N THR A 4 -24.32 -20.95 -17.30
CA THR A 4 -23.76 -20.09 -16.23
C THR A 4 -22.28 -20.41 -16.10
N CYS A 5 -21.44 -19.47 -16.53
CA CYS A 5 -20.02 -19.51 -16.28
C CYS A 5 -19.83 -19.40 -14.75
N ILE A 6 -19.53 -20.53 -14.10
CA ILE A 6 -19.17 -20.55 -12.68
C ILE A 6 -17.75 -20.01 -12.63
N ASP A 7 -17.61 -18.74 -12.29
CA ASP A 7 -16.32 -18.14 -11.94
C ASP A 7 -15.76 -18.88 -10.72
N ARG A 8 -14.84 -19.82 -10.98
CA ARG A 8 -14.13 -20.62 -9.97
C ARG A 8 -12.88 -19.89 -9.43
N THR A 9 -12.84 -18.59 -9.50
CA THR A 9 -11.83 -17.86 -8.72
C THR A 9 -12.24 -17.94 -7.25
N PRO A 10 -11.35 -18.43 -6.35
CA PRO A 10 -11.62 -18.36 -4.91
C PRO A 10 -11.95 -16.91 -4.54
N PRO A 11 -12.79 -16.66 -3.51
CA PRO A 11 -13.11 -15.32 -3.09
C PRO A 11 -11.80 -14.63 -2.74
N CYS A 12 -11.29 -13.82 -3.67
CA CYS A 12 -10.01 -13.15 -3.50
C CYS A 12 -10.19 -12.16 -2.37
N ILE A 13 -9.48 -12.38 -1.28
CA ILE A 13 -9.33 -11.50 -0.11
C ILE A 13 -8.98 -10.04 -0.51
N ASN A 14 -8.72 -9.78 -1.79
CA ASN A 14 -8.22 -8.53 -2.34
C ASN A 14 -9.18 -7.75 -3.25
N ARG A 15 -10.45 -8.07 -3.34
CA ARG A 15 -11.43 -7.25 -4.07
C ARG A 15 -11.85 -6.06 -3.22
N ALA A 16 -12.24 -4.92 -3.83
CA ALA A 16 -12.76 -3.77 -3.10
C ALA A 16 -13.90 -4.16 -2.14
N ALA A 17 -14.77 -5.09 -2.55
CA ALA A 17 -15.83 -5.64 -1.70
C ALA A 17 -15.31 -6.30 -0.42
N SER A 18 -14.21 -7.08 -0.49
CA SER A 18 -13.60 -7.70 0.71
C SER A 18 -13.01 -6.68 1.66
N VAL A 19 -12.47 -5.57 1.12
CA VAL A 19 -11.97 -4.48 1.96
C VAL A 19 -13.13 -3.80 2.68
N TRP A 20 -14.25 -3.53 1.99
CA TRP A 20 -15.46 -3.00 2.63
C TRP A 20 -15.98 -3.92 3.74
N GLU A 21 -16.04 -5.22 3.49
CA GLU A 21 -16.46 -6.21 4.49
C GLU A 21 -15.53 -6.20 5.72
N THR A 22 -14.22 -6.16 5.49
CA THR A 22 -13.22 -6.04 6.57
C THR A 22 -13.45 -4.78 7.41
N LEU A 23 -13.68 -3.64 6.76
CA LEU A 23 -13.92 -2.36 7.43
C LEU A 23 -15.20 -2.38 8.28
N GLN A 24 -16.26 -3.02 7.78
CA GLN A 24 -17.54 -3.12 8.50
C GLN A 24 -17.45 -4.00 9.76
N HIS A 25 -16.63 -5.04 9.73
CA HIS A 25 -16.59 -6.01 10.83
C HIS A 25 -15.47 -5.76 11.85
N PHE A 26 -14.32 -5.22 11.41
CA PHE A 26 -13.12 -5.18 12.25
C PHE A 26 -12.61 -3.79 12.60
N HIS A 27 -13.05 -2.74 11.91
CA HIS A 27 -12.57 -1.35 12.10
C HIS A 27 -11.04 -1.22 12.22
N PRO A 28 -10.26 -1.78 11.29
CA PRO A 28 -8.81 -1.79 11.39
C PRO A 28 -8.23 -0.38 11.18
N SER A 29 -7.13 -0.07 11.86
CA SER A 29 -6.35 1.15 11.58
C SER A 29 -5.36 0.97 10.43
N ARG A 30 -5.06 -0.28 10.06
CA ARG A 30 -4.11 -0.67 9.00
C ARG A 30 -4.63 -1.88 8.24
N ILE A 31 -4.32 -1.94 6.94
CA ILE A 31 -4.67 -3.07 6.07
C ILE A 31 -3.42 -3.46 5.29
N GLY A 32 -3.02 -4.74 5.40
CA GLY A 32 -1.96 -5.31 4.57
C GLY A 32 -2.39 -5.34 3.10
N HIS A 33 -1.52 -4.90 2.21
CA HIS A 33 -1.77 -4.70 0.77
C HIS A 33 -2.90 -3.72 0.48
N GLY A 34 -4.14 -4.18 0.41
CA GLY A 34 -5.34 -3.36 0.22
C GLY A 34 -5.43 -2.66 -1.14
N VAL A 35 -4.56 -3.00 -2.11
CA VAL A 35 -4.41 -2.25 -3.38
C VAL A 35 -5.65 -2.28 -4.27
N ARG A 36 -6.50 -3.28 -4.14
CA ARG A 36 -7.78 -3.32 -4.86
C ARG A 36 -8.80 -2.30 -4.36
N SER A 37 -8.52 -1.59 -3.28
CA SER A 37 -9.30 -0.41 -2.90
C SER A 37 -9.35 0.63 -4.02
N ALA A 38 -8.35 0.67 -4.90
CA ALA A 38 -8.32 1.55 -6.06
C ALA A 38 -9.38 1.25 -7.13
N GLU A 39 -10.08 0.10 -7.03
CA GLU A 39 -11.20 -0.27 -7.90
C GLU A 39 -12.50 0.48 -7.54
N ASP A 40 -12.62 1.05 -6.33
CA ASP A 40 -13.78 1.83 -5.87
C ASP A 40 -13.32 3.17 -5.27
N GLU A 41 -13.63 4.27 -5.93
CA GLU A 41 -13.23 5.61 -5.46
C GLU A 41 -13.86 5.98 -4.12
N ARG A 42 -15.10 5.51 -3.85
CA ARG A 42 -15.76 5.72 -2.56
C ARG A 42 -15.00 5.02 -1.42
N LEU A 43 -14.35 3.89 -1.74
CA LEU A 43 -13.50 3.19 -0.77
C LEU A 43 -12.22 3.98 -0.51
N LEU A 44 -11.59 4.55 -1.53
CA LEU A 44 -10.44 5.44 -1.35
C LEU A 44 -10.80 6.67 -0.52
N ASP A 45 -11.95 7.31 -0.78
CA ASP A 45 -12.45 8.43 0.02
C ASP A 45 -12.67 8.04 1.48
N PHE A 46 -13.24 6.86 1.72
CA PHE A 46 -13.47 6.33 3.06
C PHE A 46 -12.15 6.07 3.79
N LEU A 47 -11.20 5.35 3.16
CA LEU A 47 -9.89 5.08 3.74
C LEU A 47 -9.13 6.35 4.11
N LYS A 48 -9.17 7.35 3.23
CA LYS A 48 -8.59 8.67 3.48
C LYS A 48 -9.26 9.38 4.64
N LYS A 49 -10.59 9.45 4.66
CA LYS A 49 -11.38 10.13 5.70
C LYS A 49 -11.15 9.51 7.08
N GLU A 50 -11.17 8.18 7.15
CA GLU A 50 -10.99 7.44 8.40
C GLU A 50 -9.51 7.22 8.76
N ASN A 51 -8.59 7.76 7.95
CA ASN A 51 -7.13 7.66 8.12
C ASN A 51 -6.65 6.21 8.28
N ILE A 52 -7.19 5.30 7.46
CA ILE A 52 -6.80 3.89 7.45
C ILE A 52 -5.58 3.72 6.56
N HIS A 53 -4.54 3.09 7.10
CA HIS A 53 -3.24 2.95 6.44
C HIS A 53 -3.16 1.67 5.59
N LEU A 54 -2.65 1.78 4.35
CA LEU A 54 -2.39 0.64 3.48
C LEU A 54 -0.89 0.29 3.46
N GLU A 55 -0.57 -0.99 3.67
CA GLU A 55 0.80 -1.53 3.63
C GLU A 55 1.05 -2.18 2.27
N VAL A 56 1.44 -1.37 1.29
CA VAL A 56 1.53 -1.78 -0.12
C VAL A 56 2.85 -2.51 -0.40
N CYS A 57 2.76 -3.69 -1.03
CA CYS A 57 3.90 -4.52 -1.44
C CYS A 57 3.90 -4.71 -2.96
N PRO A 58 4.48 -3.78 -3.76
CA PRO A 58 4.31 -3.75 -5.21
C PRO A 58 4.73 -5.03 -5.92
N THR A 59 5.95 -5.52 -5.68
CA THR A 59 6.44 -6.74 -6.31
C THR A 59 5.57 -7.96 -5.95
N SER A 60 5.18 -8.10 -4.69
CA SER A 60 4.31 -9.20 -4.25
C SER A 60 2.95 -9.16 -4.95
N ASN A 61 2.37 -7.96 -5.12
CA ASN A 61 1.08 -7.81 -5.80
C ASN A 61 1.12 -8.26 -7.27
N VAL A 62 2.26 -8.09 -7.95
CA VAL A 62 2.46 -8.64 -9.30
C VAL A 62 2.66 -10.15 -9.24
N GLN A 63 3.51 -10.65 -8.35
CA GLN A 63 3.81 -12.09 -8.22
C GLN A 63 2.57 -12.93 -7.87
N THR A 64 1.66 -12.37 -7.10
CA THR A 64 0.40 -13.03 -6.70
C THR A 64 -0.75 -12.78 -7.67
N ASN A 65 -0.48 -12.16 -8.83
CA ASN A 65 -1.47 -11.83 -9.85
C ASN A 65 -2.64 -10.95 -9.34
N VAL A 66 -2.40 -10.15 -8.31
CA VAL A 66 -3.36 -9.10 -7.87
C VAL A 66 -3.43 -8.01 -8.93
N VAL A 67 -2.29 -7.72 -9.55
CA VAL A 67 -2.15 -6.88 -10.75
C VAL A 67 -1.31 -7.62 -11.78
N ASN A 68 -1.54 -7.37 -13.08
CA ASN A 68 -0.85 -8.09 -14.14
C ASN A 68 0.62 -7.65 -14.28
N THR A 69 0.86 -6.36 -14.22
CA THR A 69 2.21 -5.77 -14.36
C THR A 69 2.39 -4.64 -13.35
N ILE A 70 3.63 -4.23 -13.15
CA ILE A 70 3.92 -3.09 -12.26
C ILE A 70 3.37 -1.78 -12.83
N GLN A 71 3.25 -1.66 -14.15
CA GLN A 71 2.68 -0.49 -14.80
C GLN A 71 1.19 -0.33 -14.49
N ASP A 72 0.49 -1.45 -14.27
CA ASP A 72 -0.93 -1.48 -13.90
C ASP A 72 -1.15 -1.32 -12.39
N HIS A 73 -0.05 -1.25 -11.61
CA HIS A 73 -0.15 -1.23 -10.15
C HIS A 73 -0.73 0.10 -9.66
N PRO A 74 -1.78 0.08 -8.80
CA PRO A 74 -2.51 1.28 -8.43
C PRO A 74 -1.82 2.15 -7.35
N ALA A 75 -0.56 1.89 -7.01
CA ALA A 75 0.15 2.63 -5.96
C ALA A 75 0.14 4.15 -6.19
N ASP A 76 0.41 4.60 -7.43
CA ASP A 76 0.40 6.02 -7.77
C ASP A 76 -1.01 6.63 -7.65
N LYS A 77 -2.05 5.91 -8.09
CA LYS A 77 -3.44 6.32 -7.93
C LYS A 77 -3.81 6.49 -6.45
N ILE A 78 -3.48 5.50 -5.61
CA ILE A 78 -3.75 5.52 -4.16
C ILE A 78 -3.02 6.68 -3.51
N PHE A 79 -1.73 6.88 -3.83
CA PHE A 79 -0.91 7.98 -3.32
C PHE A 79 -1.50 9.34 -3.69
N ARG A 80 -1.82 9.57 -4.98
CA ARG A 80 -2.39 10.84 -5.46
C ARG A 80 -3.78 11.12 -4.92
N HIS A 81 -4.56 10.09 -4.61
CA HIS A 81 -5.85 10.23 -3.93
C HIS A 81 -5.68 10.75 -2.49
N GLY A 82 -4.50 10.57 -1.91
CA GLY A 82 -4.15 11.01 -0.56
C GLY A 82 -4.55 10.00 0.53
N VAL A 83 -4.68 8.73 0.18
CA VAL A 83 -4.82 7.64 1.16
C VAL A 83 -3.49 7.42 1.85
N SER A 84 -3.52 7.25 3.17
CA SER A 84 -2.34 6.91 3.95
C SER A 84 -1.77 5.56 3.50
N MET A 85 -0.49 5.53 3.10
CA MET A 85 0.14 4.30 2.65
C MET A 85 1.64 4.27 2.92
N SER A 86 2.18 3.06 2.99
CA SER A 86 3.61 2.78 3.00
C SER A 86 3.98 1.77 1.92
N ILE A 87 5.25 1.79 1.50
CA ILE A 87 5.81 0.77 0.61
C ILE A 87 6.57 -0.23 1.48
N ASN A 88 6.28 -1.49 1.28
CA ASN A 88 6.77 -2.58 2.11
C ASN A 88 7.31 -3.73 1.25
N CYS A 89 8.15 -4.55 1.85
CA CYS A 89 8.51 -5.87 1.31
C CYS A 89 7.61 -6.93 1.93
N ASP A 90 7.20 -7.90 1.15
CA ASP A 90 6.51 -9.09 1.63
C ASP A 90 7.52 -10.15 2.11
N ALA A 91 7.07 -11.38 2.31
CA ALA A 91 7.88 -12.49 2.79
C ALA A 91 9.15 -12.71 1.94
N LYS A 92 10.31 -12.43 2.51
CA LYS A 92 11.62 -12.55 1.85
C LYS A 92 11.97 -13.98 1.43
N THR A 93 11.33 -14.98 2.03
CA THR A 93 11.50 -16.40 1.68
C THR A 93 10.93 -16.74 0.32
N ILE A 94 9.96 -15.97 -0.15
CA ILE A 94 9.26 -16.18 -1.44
C ILE A 94 9.77 -15.17 -2.47
N SER A 95 10.06 -13.95 -2.03
CA SER A 95 10.48 -12.85 -2.91
C SER A 95 11.72 -12.17 -2.32
N PRO A 96 12.91 -12.32 -2.94
CA PRO A 96 14.16 -11.72 -2.45
C PRO A 96 14.23 -10.22 -2.77
N VAL A 97 13.19 -9.48 -2.42
CA VAL A 97 13.11 -8.03 -2.60
C VAL A 97 13.58 -7.29 -1.37
N THR A 98 14.12 -6.10 -1.58
CA THR A 98 14.47 -5.14 -0.54
C THR A 98 13.63 -3.88 -0.68
N LEU A 99 13.51 -3.08 0.36
CA LEU A 99 12.80 -1.81 0.27
C LEU A 99 13.44 -0.89 -0.79
N SER A 100 14.76 -0.91 -0.92
CA SER A 100 15.47 -0.15 -1.96
C SER A 100 15.10 -0.62 -3.37
N SER A 101 14.92 -1.93 -3.60
CA SER A 101 14.48 -2.43 -4.91
C SER A 101 13.02 -2.08 -5.21
N GLU A 102 12.14 -2.05 -4.22
CA GLU A 102 10.76 -1.58 -4.38
C GLU A 102 10.74 -0.08 -4.75
N TYR A 103 11.57 0.73 -4.08
CA TYR A 103 11.67 2.16 -4.39
C TYR A 103 12.19 2.40 -5.81
N ALA A 104 13.28 1.72 -6.21
CA ALA A 104 13.82 1.82 -7.57
C ALA A 104 12.78 1.40 -8.63
N LEU A 105 11.96 0.40 -8.32
CA LEU A 105 10.87 -0.04 -9.18
C LEU A 105 9.80 1.05 -9.37
N LEU A 106 9.38 1.70 -8.28
CA LEU A 106 8.37 2.77 -8.31
C LEU A 106 8.92 4.07 -8.94
N GLU A 107 10.20 4.40 -8.68
CA GLU A 107 10.89 5.50 -9.34
C GLU A 107 10.87 5.31 -10.86
N LYS A 108 11.30 4.15 -11.34
CA LYS A 108 11.34 3.81 -12.76
C LYS A 108 9.95 3.79 -13.41
N THR A 109 8.93 3.30 -12.68
CA THR A 109 7.61 3.05 -13.25
C THR A 109 6.70 4.28 -13.21
N PHE A 110 6.70 4.99 -12.08
CA PHE A 110 5.79 6.11 -11.81
C PHE A 110 6.50 7.45 -11.65
N ASN A 111 7.82 7.51 -11.91
CA ASN A 111 8.63 8.69 -11.70
C ASN A 111 8.56 9.24 -10.25
N TRP A 112 8.45 8.33 -9.29
CA TRP A 112 8.50 8.69 -7.89
C TRP A 112 9.91 9.17 -7.52
N ASN A 113 9.98 10.10 -6.60
CA ASN A 113 11.23 10.68 -6.12
C ASN A 113 11.32 10.59 -4.58
N LYS A 114 12.38 11.13 -4.02
CA LYS A 114 12.63 11.13 -2.58
C LYS A 114 11.47 11.69 -1.74
N GLU A 115 10.71 12.65 -2.28
CA GLU A 115 9.57 13.26 -1.56
C GLU A 115 8.41 12.30 -1.40
N HIS A 116 8.11 11.50 -2.45
CA HIS A 116 7.10 10.45 -2.39
C HIS A 116 7.48 9.40 -1.33
N PHE A 117 8.76 8.97 -1.31
CA PHE A 117 9.23 7.97 -0.35
C PHE A 117 9.28 8.52 1.07
N LEU A 118 9.70 9.77 1.26
CA LEU A 118 9.63 10.42 2.57
C LEU A 118 8.19 10.46 3.08
N HIS A 119 7.23 10.85 2.22
CA HIS A 119 5.82 10.88 2.60
C HIS A 119 5.34 9.49 3.05
N CYS A 120 5.60 8.44 2.26
CA CYS A 120 5.23 7.06 2.61
C CYS A 120 5.87 6.61 3.94
N ASN A 121 7.15 6.94 4.18
CA ASN A 121 7.84 6.59 5.42
C ASN A 121 7.28 7.35 6.64
N LEU A 122 6.89 8.60 6.47
CA LEU A 122 6.24 9.39 7.53
C LEU A 122 4.84 8.83 7.85
N GLN A 123 4.10 8.37 6.85
CA GLN A 123 2.82 7.69 7.07
C GLN A 123 3.04 6.34 7.78
N ALA A 124 4.06 5.58 7.40
CA ALA A 124 4.40 4.32 8.05
C ALA A 124 4.67 4.49 9.54
N ILE A 125 5.50 5.48 9.92
CA ILE A 125 5.82 5.71 11.34
C ILE A 125 4.62 6.25 12.12
N ASN A 126 3.78 7.06 11.51
CA ASN A 126 2.56 7.55 12.15
C ASN A 126 1.62 6.39 12.56
N HIS A 127 1.55 5.33 11.73
CA HIS A 127 0.70 4.17 11.95
C HIS A 127 1.43 2.99 12.62
N ALA A 128 2.71 3.12 12.97
CA ALA A 128 3.45 2.07 13.67
C ALA A 128 2.89 1.84 15.09
N PHE A 129 2.90 0.59 15.54
CA PHE A 129 2.51 0.20 16.91
C PHE A 129 3.70 0.34 17.87
N CYS A 130 4.12 1.57 18.12
CA CYS A 130 5.22 1.85 19.06
C CYS A 130 4.93 3.11 19.86
N GLU A 131 5.74 3.33 20.91
CA GLU A 131 5.61 4.48 21.81
C GLU A 131 5.72 5.83 21.07
N PRO A 132 4.95 6.85 21.48
CA PRO A 132 4.95 8.16 20.83
C PRO A 132 6.34 8.82 20.77
N SER A 133 7.15 8.66 21.79
CA SER A 133 8.52 9.18 21.85
C SER A 133 9.43 8.56 20.78
N LEU A 134 9.26 7.24 20.52
CA LEU A 134 9.99 6.55 19.48
C LEU A 134 9.53 6.97 18.09
N LYS A 135 8.21 7.17 17.91
CA LYS A 135 7.66 7.69 16.64
C LYS A 135 8.29 9.04 16.30
N GLU A 136 8.32 9.97 17.27
CA GLU A 136 8.86 11.30 17.05
C GLU A 136 10.36 11.26 16.75
N LYS A 137 11.12 10.45 17.48
CA LYS A 137 12.55 10.24 17.21
C LYS A 137 12.81 9.76 15.78
N ILE A 138 12.07 8.73 15.32
CA ILE A 138 12.23 8.17 13.97
C ILE A 138 11.77 9.19 12.92
N ARG A 139 10.67 9.91 13.18
CA ARG A 139 10.18 10.98 12.29
C ARG A 139 11.26 12.02 12.04
N GLN A 140 11.93 12.51 13.08
CA GLN A 140 13.00 13.51 12.96
C GLN A 140 14.20 12.95 12.20
N GLN A 141 14.57 11.69 12.45
CA GLN A 141 15.64 11.03 11.69
C GLN A 141 15.32 10.92 10.21
N LEU A 142 14.08 10.55 9.84
CA LEU A 142 13.62 10.49 8.45
C LEU A 142 13.72 11.87 7.78
N ILE A 143 13.16 12.90 8.39
CA ILE A 143 13.19 14.27 7.86
C ILE A 143 14.64 14.70 7.63
N THR A 144 15.51 14.54 8.63
CA THR A 144 16.92 14.92 8.54
C THR A 144 17.64 14.18 7.41
N ALA A 145 17.47 12.86 7.32
CA ALA A 145 18.13 12.04 6.31
C ALA A 145 17.71 12.42 4.88
N TYR A 146 16.43 12.67 4.66
CA TYR A 146 15.91 13.03 3.33
C TYR A 146 16.21 14.47 2.93
N THR A 147 16.40 15.39 3.89
CA THR A 147 16.81 16.77 3.62
C THR A 147 18.32 16.92 3.41
N ALA A 148 19.15 16.09 4.08
CA ALA A 148 20.60 16.09 3.90
C ALA A 148 21.09 15.48 2.58
N ALA A 149 20.26 14.69 1.90
CA ALA A 149 20.56 14.00 0.65
C ALA A 149 20.20 14.85 -0.61
N GLY A 150 20.08 16.17 -0.46
CA GLY A 150 19.75 17.15 -1.52
C GLY A 150 20.95 17.87 -2.08
#